data_4458ba3da6e65a579a0397d5d2c0b48c
#
_entry.id   4458ba3da6e65a579a0397d5d2c0b48c
#
_cell.length_a   1.000
_cell.length_b   1.000
_cell.length_c   1.000
_cell.angle_alpha   90.00
_cell.angle_beta   90.00
_cell.angle_gamma   90.00
#
_symmetry.space_group_name_H-M   'P 1'
#
loop_
_entity.id
_entity.type
_entity.pdbx_description
1 polymer ?
#
loop_
_entity_poly.entity_id
_entity_poly.type
_entity_poly.pdbx_seq_one_letter_code
_entity_poly.pdbx_strand_id
1 'polypeptide(L)'
;TNLMYDNYVTLKSRLTSFFSSILPGIFIIGYIVGTGSVTTMISSGARYGMSLIWALLLSCIFSLVIIIATSKLTIVSGKTLFFNIKNNFSGWIALALMGGLLLTMIASVIGVMGVMTEVLYDWSKSLDLSFTLHPVITALIFIGLLYYLFWIGSHNLFLNALAIMVAIMVISFISTAFLSRLEPVDIAQGFIPNIPQGDNPYFIIAGMVGTTMASVVLVSRSILVHEKKWTTVDLRVQNRDAIISMTITFLVSMAIIAAATGTLHRQGLMVDNAI
;
A
#
# COMPACT_ATOMS: atom_id res chain seq x y z
N THR A 1 29.41 -9.66 -32.31
CA THR A 1 28.40 -10.56 -31.64
C THR A 1 28.67 -10.63 -30.13
N ASN A 2 29.93 -10.66 -29.67
CA ASN A 2 30.29 -10.77 -28.25
C ASN A 2 29.95 -9.49 -27.44
N LEU A 3 30.15 -8.30 -27.98
CA LEU A 3 29.85 -7.03 -27.32
C LEU A 3 28.35 -6.82 -27.02
N MET A 4 27.49 -7.32 -27.90
CA MET A 4 26.02 -7.26 -27.65
C MET A 4 25.60 -8.26 -26.55
N TYR A 5 26.23 -9.43 -26.52
CA TYR A 5 25.95 -10.45 -25.51
C TYR A 5 26.45 -10.02 -24.13
N ASP A 6 27.64 -9.45 -24.03
CA ASP A 6 28.18 -8.91 -22.77
C ASP A 6 27.37 -7.73 -22.24
N ASN A 7 26.93 -6.84 -23.12
CA ASN A 7 26.03 -5.74 -22.74
C ASN A 7 24.67 -6.25 -22.25
N TYR A 8 24.11 -7.28 -22.89
CA TYR A 8 22.84 -7.89 -22.47
C TYR A 8 22.98 -8.59 -21.11
N VAL A 9 24.04 -9.35 -20.87
CA VAL A 9 24.32 -10.02 -19.58
C VAL A 9 24.54 -8.98 -18.47
N THR A 10 25.28 -7.91 -18.76
CA THR A 10 25.55 -6.82 -17.81
C THR A 10 24.26 -6.03 -17.50
N LEU A 11 23.44 -5.77 -18.50
CA LEU A 11 22.14 -5.09 -18.32
C LEU A 11 21.17 -5.97 -17.51
N LYS A 12 21.10 -7.26 -17.83
CA LYS A 12 20.26 -8.22 -17.11
C LYS A 12 20.71 -8.37 -15.64
N SER A 13 22.01 -8.45 -15.37
CA SER A 13 22.54 -8.52 -14.00
C SER A 13 22.29 -7.22 -13.22
N ARG A 14 22.42 -6.07 -13.86
CA ARG A 14 22.09 -4.75 -13.24
C ARG A 14 20.61 -4.61 -12.96
N LEU A 15 19.74 -5.05 -13.87
CA LEU A 15 18.30 -5.05 -13.67
C LEU A 15 17.89 -6.02 -12.55
N THR A 16 18.41 -7.25 -12.54
CA THR A 16 18.10 -8.21 -11.46
C THR A 16 18.61 -7.73 -10.11
N SER A 17 19.79 -7.13 -10.02
CA SER A 17 20.30 -6.56 -8.78
C SER A 17 19.50 -5.32 -8.34
N PHE A 18 19.03 -4.49 -9.29
CA PHE A 18 18.17 -3.36 -9.01
C PHE A 18 16.81 -3.82 -8.47
N PHE A 19 16.14 -4.77 -9.15
CA PHE A 19 14.87 -5.33 -8.69
C PHE A 19 15.00 -6.04 -7.33
N SER A 20 16.06 -6.80 -7.11
CA SER A 20 16.29 -7.45 -5.81
C SER A 20 16.57 -6.47 -4.68
N SER A 21 17.13 -5.28 -4.95
CA SER A 21 17.35 -4.24 -3.95
C SER A 21 16.07 -3.46 -3.62
N ILE A 22 15.10 -3.40 -4.54
CA ILE A 22 13.82 -2.69 -4.37
C ILE A 22 12.71 -3.63 -3.84
N LEU A 23 12.98 -4.93 -3.73
CA LEU A 23 11.98 -5.91 -3.28
C LEU A 23 11.30 -5.53 -1.94
N PRO A 24 12.02 -5.07 -0.89
CA PRO A 24 11.39 -4.59 0.34
C PRO A 24 10.46 -3.39 0.10
N GLY A 25 10.84 -2.53 -0.86
CA GLY A 25 10.04 -1.37 -1.24
C GLY A 25 8.76 -1.73 -1.99
N ILE A 26 8.81 -2.70 -2.91
CA ILE A 26 7.63 -3.20 -3.63
C ILE A 26 6.63 -3.79 -2.65
N PHE A 27 7.10 -4.53 -1.64
CA PHE A 27 6.24 -5.06 -0.59
C PHE A 27 5.53 -3.93 0.19
N ILE A 28 6.25 -2.86 0.52
CA ILE A 28 5.69 -1.69 1.20
C ILE A 28 4.61 -1.04 0.34
N ILE A 29 4.86 -0.82 -0.95
CA ILE A 29 3.89 -0.25 -1.88
C ILE A 29 2.62 -1.10 -1.91
N GLY A 30 2.77 -2.42 -2.12
CA GLY A 30 1.65 -3.34 -2.18
C GLY A 30 0.85 -3.41 -0.87
N TYR A 31 1.51 -3.24 0.27
CA TYR A 31 0.85 -3.23 1.57
C TYR A 31 0.13 -1.90 1.85
N ILE A 32 0.78 -0.76 1.61
CA ILE A 32 0.20 0.57 1.87
C ILE A 32 -0.97 0.84 0.92
N VAL A 33 -0.83 0.49 -0.37
CA VAL A 33 -1.89 0.63 -1.37
C VAL A 33 -2.83 -0.59 -1.33
N GLY A 34 -3.21 -1.00 -0.12
CA GLY A 34 -4.23 -2.03 0.12
C GLY A 34 -5.65 -1.48 0.03
N THR A 35 -6.64 -2.36 0.20
CA THR A 35 -8.06 -2.00 0.08
C THR A 35 -8.48 -0.83 0.98
N GLY A 36 -8.02 -0.78 2.23
CA GLY A 36 -8.33 0.31 3.16
C GLY A 36 -7.79 1.66 2.68
N SER A 37 -6.59 1.68 2.10
CA SER A 37 -6.04 2.89 1.49
C SER A 37 -6.81 3.29 0.23
N VAL A 38 -7.08 2.33 -0.65
CA VAL A 38 -7.83 2.56 -1.90
C VAL A 38 -9.21 3.15 -1.60
N THR A 39 -9.98 2.55 -0.68
CA THR A 39 -11.31 3.06 -0.30
C THR A 39 -11.25 4.46 0.31
N THR A 40 -10.28 4.73 1.20
CA THR A 40 -10.08 6.05 1.78
C THR A 40 -9.72 7.10 0.73
N MET A 41 -8.83 6.77 -0.22
CA MET A 41 -8.44 7.67 -1.31
C MET A 41 -9.60 7.93 -2.29
N ILE A 42 -10.40 6.89 -2.61
CA ILE A 42 -11.61 7.03 -3.42
C ILE A 42 -12.62 7.93 -2.71
N SER A 43 -12.89 7.70 -1.42
CA SER A 43 -13.79 8.53 -0.62
C SER A 43 -13.31 9.98 -0.53
N SER A 44 -12.00 10.19 -0.38
CA SER A 44 -11.40 11.53 -0.42
C SER A 44 -11.63 12.22 -1.75
N GLY A 45 -11.34 11.54 -2.86
CA GLY A 45 -11.52 12.08 -4.21
C GLY A 45 -12.99 12.35 -4.55
N ALA A 46 -13.90 11.44 -4.18
CA ALA A 46 -15.32 11.59 -4.44
C ALA A 46 -15.95 12.75 -3.65
N ARG A 47 -15.62 12.91 -2.36
CA ARG A 47 -16.23 13.93 -1.48
C ARG A 47 -15.56 15.30 -1.61
N TYR A 48 -14.23 15.34 -1.67
CA TYR A 48 -13.45 16.58 -1.54
C TYR A 48 -12.59 16.90 -2.76
N GLY A 49 -12.71 16.12 -3.83
CA GLY A 49 -11.87 16.31 -5.01
C GLY A 49 -10.39 16.17 -4.65
N MET A 50 -9.58 17.06 -5.19
CA MET A 50 -8.13 17.06 -4.96
C MET A 50 -7.70 17.78 -3.67
N SER A 51 -8.62 18.36 -2.89
CA SER A 51 -8.31 19.28 -1.76
C SER A 51 -7.50 18.65 -0.62
N LEU A 52 -7.43 17.32 -0.50
CA LEU A 52 -6.73 16.63 0.59
C LEU A 52 -5.37 16.04 0.17
N ILE A 53 -4.82 16.38 -1.00
CA ILE A 53 -3.49 15.90 -1.44
C ILE A 53 -2.38 16.31 -0.46
N TRP A 54 -2.47 17.50 0.13
CA TRP A 54 -1.50 17.96 1.12
C TRP A 54 -1.43 17.03 2.34
N ALA A 55 -2.58 16.51 2.80
CA ALA A 55 -2.63 15.57 3.93
C ALA A 55 -1.98 14.22 3.56
N LEU A 56 -2.22 13.73 2.35
CA LEU A 56 -1.54 12.55 1.81
C LEU A 56 -0.02 12.76 1.74
N LEU A 57 0.42 13.92 1.24
CA LEU A 57 1.85 14.25 1.14
C LEU A 57 2.51 14.25 2.51
N LEU A 58 1.91 14.94 3.49
CA LEU A 58 2.43 14.95 4.85
C LEU A 58 2.48 13.55 5.47
N SER A 59 1.43 12.76 5.27
CA SER A 59 1.38 11.39 5.75
C SER A 59 2.50 10.53 5.15
N CYS A 60 2.76 10.66 3.86
CA CYS A 60 3.87 9.97 3.19
C CYS A 60 5.24 10.43 3.71
N ILE A 61 5.43 11.73 3.98
CA ILE A 61 6.68 12.25 4.55
C ILE A 61 6.92 11.70 5.96
N PHE A 62 5.91 11.73 6.83
CA PHE A 62 6.04 11.17 8.18
C PHE A 62 6.30 9.66 8.14
N SER A 63 5.59 8.92 7.28
CA SER A 63 5.82 7.49 7.08
C SER A 63 7.25 7.21 6.61
N LEU A 64 7.77 8.00 5.67
CA LEU A 64 9.14 7.87 5.19
C LEU A 64 10.15 8.04 6.32
N VAL A 65 9.99 9.09 7.15
CA VAL A 65 10.89 9.34 8.29
C VAL A 65 10.90 8.15 9.25
N ILE A 66 9.73 7.64 9.60
CA ILE A 66 9.60 6.51 10.54
C ILE A 66 10.14 5.21 9.92
N ILE A 67 9.89 4.95 8.65
CA ILE A 67 10.42 3.79 7.91
C ILE A 67 11.96 3.83 7.88
N ILE A 68 12.55 4.99 7.59
CA ILE A 68 14.01 5.16 7.59
C ILE A 68 14.57 4.93 9.00
N ALA A 69 13.95 5.51 10.01
CA ALA A 69 14.38 5.36 11.41
C ALA A 69 14.31 3.90 11.88
N THR A 70 13.21 3.22 11.60
CA THR A 70 13.00 1.81 11.96
C THR A 70 14.00 0.89 11.24
N SER A 71 14.22 1.13 9.96
CA SER A 71 15.22 0.38 9.17
C SER A 71 16.63 0.60 9.70
N LYS A 72 17.00 1.85 9.99
CA LYS A 72 18.31 2.20 10.57
C LYS A 72 18.50 1.54 11.94
N LEU A 73 17.47 1.56 12.79
CA LEU A 73 17.50 0.87 14.07
C LEU A 73 17.78 -0.63 13.90
N THR A 74 17.09 -1.27 12.96
CA THR A 74 17.28 -2.70 12.66
C THR A 74 18.67 -3.01 12.14
N ILE A 75 19.21 -2.19 11.23
CA ILE A 75 20.56 -2.36 10.66
C ILE A 75 21.63 -2.20 11.74
N VAL A 76 21.54 -1.17 12.58
CA VAL A 76 22.55 -0.85 13.59
C VAL A 76 22.52 -1.85 14.73
N SER A 77 21.32 -2.26 15.17
CA SER A 77 21.18 -3.22 16.28
C SER A 77 21.37 -4.69 15.85
N GLY A 78 21.25 -4.98 14.55
CA GLY A 78 21.21 -6.35 14.03
C GLY A 78 19.98 -7.15 14.46
N LYS A 79 18.94 -6.48 14.99
CA LYS A 79 17.76 -7.10 15.59
C LYS A 79 16.48 -6.44 15.11
N THR A 80 15.40 -7.22 15.08
CA THR A 80 14.08 -6.70 14.64
C THR A 80 13.53 -5.66 15.62
N LEU A 81 12.56 -4.85 15.14
CA LEU A 81 11.92 -3.78 15.93
C LEU A 81 11.37 -4.30 17.27
N PHE A 82 10.62 -5.41 17.25
CA PHE A 82 10.06 -5.99 18.47
C PHE A 82 11.12 -6.45 19.46
N PHE A 83 12.21 -7.02 18.98
CA PHE A 83 13.30 -7.42 19.84
C PHE A 83 13.97 -6.24 20.53
N ASN A 84 14.14 -5.14 19.78
CA ASN A 84 14.66 -3.89 20.34
C ASN A 84 13.72 -3.29 21.39
N ILE A 85 12.41 -3.30 21.15
CA ILE A 85 11.42 -2.83 22.13
C ILE A 85 11.45 -3.69 23.40
N LYS A 86 11.45 -5.02 23.23
CA LYS A 86 11.51 -5.95 24.37
C LYS A 86 12.73 -5.72 25.27
N ASN A 87 13.90 -5.48 24.66
CA ASN A 87 15.15 -5.37 25.41
C ASN A 87 15.38 -4.01 26.04
N ASN A 88 14.91 -2.93 25.39
CA ASN A 88 15.21 -1.57 25.84
C ASN A 88 14.09 -0.94 26.69
N PHE A 89 12.85 -1.46 26.58
CA PHE A 89 11.73 -0.95 27.37
C PHE A 89 11.24 -2.00 28.37
N SER A 90 10.38 -2.92 27.91
CA SER A 90 9.80 -3.98 28.76
C SER A 90 9.22 -5.09 27.91
N GLY A 91 9.29 -6.34 28.40
CA GLY A 91 8.64 -7.47 27.77
C GLY A 91 7.11 -7.31 27.68
N TRP A 92 6.48 -6.68 28.66
CA TRP A 92 5.05 -6.41 28.68
C TRP A 92 4.63 -5.41 27.61
N ILE A 93 5.41 -4.34 27.39
CA ILE A 93 5.15 -3.36 26.33
C ILE A 93 5.27 -4.03 24.96
N ALA A 94 6.31 -4.84 24.74
CA ALA A 94 6.48 -5.59 23.51
C ALA A 94 5.30 -6.55 23.26
N LEU A 95 4.83 -7.25 24.29
CA LEU A 95 3.70 -8.17 24.21
C LEU A 95 2.38 -7.41 23.89
N ALA A 96 2.12 -6.30 24.57
CA ALA A 96 0.93 -5.47 24.33
C ALA A 96 0.90 -4.91 22.90
N LEU A 97 2.04 -4.41 22.40
CA LEU A 97 2.16 -3.93 21.03
C LEU A 97 1.96 -5.06 20.01
N MET A 98 2.51 -6.25 20.28
CA MET A 98 2.34 -7.41 19.41
C MET A 98 0.88 -7.89 19.39
N GLY A 99 0.23 -7.92 20.56
CA GLY A 99 -1.19 -8.25 20.68
C GLY A 99 -2.09 -7.26 19.93
N GLY A 100 -1.85 -5.95 20.12
CA GLY A 100 -2.57 -4.91 19.38
C GLY A 100 -2.37 -5.00 17.86
N LEU A 101 -1.15 -5.32 17.43
CA LEU A 101 -0.85 -5.52 16.01
C LEU A 101 -1.57 -6.75 15.45
N LEU A 102 -1.62 -7.86 16.17
CA LEU A 102 -2.36 -9.05 15.75
C LEU A 102 -3.86 -8.76 15.63
N LEU A 103 -4.45 -8.05 16.59
CA LEU A 103 -5.85 -7.65 16.52
C LEU A 103 -6.13 -6.76 15.31
N THR A 104 -5.26 -5.79 15.04
CA THR A 104 -5.38 -4.90 13.86
C THR A 104 -5.27 -5.69 12.55
N MET A 105 -4.36 -6.68 12.49
CA MET A 105 -4.23 -7.55 11.30
C MET A 105 -5.48 -8.39 11.07
N ILE A 106 -6.05 -8.99 12.13
CA ILE A 106 -7.28 -9.78 12.03
C ILE A 106 -8.42 -8.89 11.55
N ALA A 107 -8.62 -7.72 12.15
CA ALA A 107 -9.65 -6.77 11.73
C ALA A 107 -9.45 -6.32 10.27
N SER A 108 -8.21 -6.06 9.86
CA SER A 108 -7.88 -5.70 8.48
C SER A 108 -8.24 -6.81 7.49
N VAL A 109 -7.92 -8.07 7.79
CA VAL A 109 -8.26 -9.21 6.92
C VAL A 109 -9.78 -9.36 6.78
N ILE A 110 -10.53 -9.21 7.88
CA ILE A 110 -12.00 -9.25 7.85
C ILE A 110 -12.54 -8.13 6.96
N GLY A 111 -12.05 -6.89 7.13
CA GLY A 111 -12.47 -5.74 6.32
C GLY A 111 -12.17 -5.93 4.82
N VAL A 112 -10.96 -6.40 4.50
CA VAL A 112 -10.56 -6.68 3.10
C VAL A 112 -11.46 -7.74 2.46
N MET A 113 -11.71 -8.83 3.18
CA MET A 113 -12.59 -9.91 2.70
C MET A 113 -14.03 -9.42 2.52
N GLY A 114 -14.53 -8.57 3.44
CA GLY A 114 -15.85 -7.96 3.31
C GLY A 114 -15.99 -7.19 2.01
N VAL A 115 -15.12 -6.19 1.79
CA VAL A 115 -15.13 -5.37 0.56
C VAL A 115 -14.99 -6.22 -0.70
N MET A 116 -14.07 -7.19 -0.70
CA MET A 116 -13.81 -8.03 -1.85
C MET A 116 -15.02 -8.91 -2.24
N THR A 117 -15.67 -9.48 -1.25
CA THR A 117 -16.85 -10.34 -1.48
C THR A 117 -18.07 -9.53 -1.91
N GLU A 118 -18.24 -8.32 -1.38
CA GLU A 118 -19.32 -7.41 -1.75
C GLU A 118 -19.17 -6.92 -3.20
N VAL A 119 -17.99 -6.47 -3.59
CA VAL A 119 -17.69 -6.07 -4.98
C VAL A 119 -17.97 -7.20 -5.96
N LEU A 120 -17.58 -8.43 -5.64
CA LEU A 120 -17.83 -9.58 -6.51
C LEU A 120 -19.32 -9.98 -6.56
N TYR A 121 -20.02 -9.83 -5.44
CA TYR A 121 -21.48 -10.03 -5.39
C TYR A 121 -22.21 -9.04 -6.29
N ASP A 122 -21.92 -7.74 -6.17
CA ASP A 122 -22.52 -6.68 -6.99
C ASP A 122 -22.17 -6.85 -8.47
N TRP A 123 -20.91 -7.21 -8.77
CA TRP A 123 -20.49 -7.48 -10.14
C TRP A 123 -21.24 -8.70 -10.74
N SER A 124 -21.39 -9.78 -9.98
CA SER A 124 -22.14 -10.97 -10.44
C SER A 124 -23.62 -10.66 -10.70
N LYS A 125 -24.20 -9.75 -9.91
CA LYS A 125 -25.57 -9.28 -10.08
C LYS A 125 -25.74 -8.40 -11.30
N SER A 126 -24.76 -7.55 -11.60
CA SER A 126 -24.77 -6.65 -12.77
C SER A 126 -24.63 -7.37 -14.10
N LEU A 127 -24.09 -8.59 -14.11
CA LEU A 127 -23.90 -9.42 -15.31
C LEU A 127 -25.12 -10.28 -15.65
N ASP A 128 -26.24 -10.14 -14.90
CA ASP A 128 -27.47 -10.94 -15.11
C ASP A 128 -27.21 -12.47 -15.19
N LEU A 129 -26.15 -12.93 -14.51
CA LEU A 129 -25.82 -14.34 -14.43
C LEU A 129 -26.90 -15.05 -13.60
N SER A 130 -27.40 -16.20 -14.10
CA SER A 130 -28.36 -17.06 -13.41
C SER A 130 -27.86 -17.54 -12.03
N PHE A 131 -26.63 -17.19 -11.67
CA PHE A 131 -25.93 -17.56 -10.45
C PHE A 131 -25.34 -16.31 -9.80
N THR A 132 -25.87 -15.95 -8.64
CA THR A 132 -25.29 -14.90 -7.80
C THR A 132 -24.23 -15.49 -6.86
N LEU A 133 -23.02 -14.89 -6.87
CA LEU A 133 -21.93 -15.31 -6.01
C LEU A 133 -22.24 -14.93 -4.56
N HIS A 134 -22.65 -15.89 -3.75
CA HIS A 134 -22.94 -15.63 -2.34
C HIS A 134 -21.64 -15.21 -1.60
N PRO A 135 -21.62 -14.10 -0.83
CA PRO A 135 -20.40 -13.56 -0.21
C PRO A 135 -19.60 -14.57 0.62
N VAL A 136 -20.29 -15.44 1.38
CA VAL A 136 -19.63 -16.48 2.19
C VAL A 136 -18.90 -17.51 1.34
N ILE A 137 -19.50 -17.95 0.24
CA ILE A 137 -18.87 -18.93 -0.67
C ILE A 137 -17.64 -18.32 -1.33
N THR A 138 -17.76 -17.07 -1.76
CA THR A 138 -16.64 -16.31 -2.35
C THR A 138 -15.49 -16.14 -1.35
N ALA A 139 -15.80 -15.80 -0.10
CA ALA A 139 -14.78 -15.71 0.96
C ALA A 139 -14.06 -17.04 1.18
N LEU A 140 -14.79 -18.15 1.24
CA LEU A 140 -14.22 -19.49 1.41
C LEU A 140 -13.32 -19.88 0.24
N ILE A 141 -13.70 -19.55 -0.99
CA ILE A 141 -12.87 -19.79 -2.18
C ILE A 141 -11.55 -19.03 -2.09
N PHE A 142 -11.60 -17.73 -1.71
CA PHE A 142 -10.38 -16.94 -1.55
C PHE A 142 -9.48 -17.42 -0.42
N ILE A 143 -10.05 -17.79 0.73
CA ILE A 143 -9.30 -18.37 1.84
C ILE A 143 -8.64 -19.68 1.40
N GLY A 144 -9.37 -20.54 0.69
CA GLY A 144 -8.84 -21.78 0.14
C GLY A 144 -7.70 -21.57 -0.86
N LEU A 145 -7.85 -20.57 -1.75
CA LEU A 145 -6.82 -20.20 -2.73
C LEU A 145 -5.57 -19.65 -2.06
N LEU A 146 -5.72 -18.77 -1.06
CA LEU A 146 -4.59 -18.24 -0.28
C LEU A 146 -3.89 -19.36 0.48
N TYR A 147 -4.64 -20.26 1.12
CA TYR A 147 -4.09 -21.41 1.83
C TYR A 147 -3.31 -22.33 0.88
N TYR A 148 -3.86 -22.58 -0.32
CA TYR A 148 -3.18 -23.37 -1.36
C TYR A 148 -1.88 -22.73 -1.84
N LEU A 149 -1.86 -21.40 -2.05
CA LEU A 149 -0.65 -20.66 -2.40
C LEU A 149 0.42 -20.76 -1.30
N PHE A 150 0.00 -20.67 -0.03
CA PHE A 150 0.92 -20.87 1.11
C PHE A 150 1.44 -22.30 1.20
N TRP A 151 0.57 -23.29 0.89
CA TRP A 151 0.96 -24.70 0.94
C TRP A 151 2.04 -25.07 -0.09
N ILE A 152 1.97 -24.49 -1.29
CA ILE A 152 3.00 -24.67 -2.33
C ILE A 152 4.37 -24.17 -1.86
N GLY A 153 4.42 -23.27 -0.86
CA GLY A 153 5.64 -22.85 -0.18
C GLY A 153 6.65 -22.07 -1.02
N SER A 154 6.29 -21.65 -2.23
CA SER A 154 7.18 -20.87 -3.09
C SER A 154 7.04 -19.38 -2.78
N HIS A 155 7.89 -18.89 -1.87
CA HIS A 155 7.97 -17.46 -1.53
C HIS A 155 8.13 -16.55 -2.77
N ASN A 156 8.94 -16.97 -3.73
CA ASN A 156 9.17 -16.22 -4.96
C ASN A 156 7.92 -16.14 -5.85
N LEU A 157 7.14 -17.23 -5.93
CA LEU A 157 5.88 -17.24 -6.69
C LEU A 157 4.89 -16.24 -6.11
N PHE A 158 4.74 -16.23 -4.79
CA PHE A 158 3.86 -15.31 -4.08
C PHE A 158 4.27 -13.84 -4.30
N LEU A 159 5.57 -13.52 -4.14
CA LEU A 159 6.07 -12.16 -4.34
C LEU A 159 5.91 -11.69 -5.79
N ASN A 160 6.14 -12.57 -6.76
CA ASN A 160 5.97 -12.23 -8.18
C ASN A 160 4.50 -12.01 -8.52
N ALA A 161 3.59 -12.87 -8.03
CA ALA A 161 2.16 -12.68 -8.22
C ALA A 161 1.67 -11.35 -7.61
N LEU A 162 2.10 -11.03 -6.38
CA LEU A 162 1.81 -9.76 -5.73
C LEU A 162 2.32 -8.57 -6.55
N ALA A 163 3.56 -8.62 -7.03
CA ALA A 163 4.16 -7.55 -7.83
C ALA A 163 3.38 -7.31 -9.15
N ILE A 164 2.94 -8.38 -9.81
CA ILE A 164 2.13 -8.29 -11.04
C ILE A 164 0.77 -7.65 -10.74
N MET A 165 0.08 -8.08 -9.67
CA MET A 165 -1.22 -7.52 -9.29
C MET A 165 -1.11 -6.04 -8.94
N VAL A 166 -0.08 -5.65 -8.17
CA VAL A 166 0.20 -4.25 -7.85
C VAL A 166 0.49 -3.44 -9.11
N ALA A 167 1.27 -3.98 -10.05
CA ALA A 167 1.56 -3.29 -11.31
C ALA A 167 0.30 -3.05 -12.15
N ILE A 168 -0.58 -4.06 -12.27
CA ILE A 168 -1.86 -3.92 -12.96
C ILE A 168 -2.73 -2.84 -12.30
N MET A 169 -2.82 -2.85 -10.97
CA MET A 169 -3.58 -1.86 -10.19
C MET A 169 -3.04 -0.44 -10.44
N VAL A 170 -1.72 -0.26 -10.36
CA VAL A 170 -1.05 1.04 -10.60
C VAL A 170 -1.35 1.54 -12.01
N ILE A 171 -1.19 0.69 -13.02
CA ILE A 171 -1.46 1.05 -14.43
C ILE A 171 -2.93 1.44 -14.59
N SER A 172 -3.87 0.69 -13.99
CA SER A 172 -5.29 0.98 -14.08
C SER A 172 -5.65 2.34 -13.48
N PHE A 173 -5.16 2.66 -12.29
CA PHE A 173 -5.44 3.96 -11.65
C PHE A 173 -4.78 5.13 -12.39
N ILE A 174 -3.54 4.97 -12.84
CA ILE A 174 -2.87 6.00 -13.64
C ILE A 174 -3.63 6.24 -14.94
N SER A 175 -4.03 5.18 -15.65
CA SER A 175 -4.80 5.30 -16.90
C SER A 175 -6.13 6.01 -16.65
N THR A 176 -6.86 5.66 -15.59
CA THR A 176 -8.12 6.32 -15.22
C THR A 176 -7.90 7.79 -14.86
N ALA A 177 -6.84 8.11 -14.12
CA ALA A 177 -6.50 9.49 -13.78
C ALA A 177 -6.21 10.33 -15.02
N PHE A 178 -5.51 9.79 -16.02
CA PHE A 178 -5.29 10.48 -17.31
C PHE A 178 -6.59 10.68 -18.09
N LEU A 179 -7.46 9.67 -18.12
CA LEU A 179 -8.74 9.75 -18.80
C LEU A 179 -9.72 10.72 -18.14
N SER A 180 -9.57 10.97 -16.84
CA SER A 180 -10.45 11.85 -16.06
C SER A 180 -10.30 13.35 -16.39
N ARG A 181 -9.29 13.72 -17.17
CA ARG A 181 -9.05 15.10 -17.68
C ARG A 181 -9.13 16.16 -16.58
N LEU A 182 -8.47 15.91 -15.45
CA LEU A 182 -8.37 16.90 -14.37
C LEU A 182 -7.53 18.09 -14.85
N GLU A 183 -7.94 19.28 -14.43
CA GLU A 183 -7.16 20.48 -14.68
C GLU A 183 -5.90 20.49 -13.80
N PRO A 184 -4.72 20.85 -14.35
CA PRO A 184 -3.49 20.95 -13.54
C PRO A 184 -3.63 21.91 -12.37
N VAL A 185 -4.51 22.89 -12.46
CA VAL A 185 -4.82 23.86 -11.40
C VAL A 185 -5.46 23.18 -10.20
N ASP A 186 -6.39 22.25 -10.40
CA ASP A 186 -7.05 21.50 -9.31
C ASP A 186 -6.01 20.68 -8.54
N ILE A 187 -5.07 20.07 -9.26
CA ILE A 187 -3.97 19.32 -8.65
C ILE A 187 -3.07 20.24 -7.82
N ALA A 188 -2.69 21.40 -8.39
CA ALA A 188 -1.83 22.34 -7.71
C ALA A 188 -2.48 22.94 -6.44
N GLN A 189 -3.77 23.25 -6.49
CA GLN A 189 -4.53 23.74 -5.33
C GLN A 189 -4.62 22.68 -4.22
N GLY A 190 -4.64 21.39 -4.56
CA GLY A 190 -4.67 20.29 -3.61
C GLY A 190 -3.43 20.18 -2.71
N PHE A 191 -2.31 20.81 -3.10
CA PHE A 191 -1.11 20.89 -2.25
C PHE A 191 -1.17 22.00 -1.22
N ILE A 192 -2.13 22.92 -1.33
CA ILE A 192 -2.31 24.02 -0.36
C ILE A 192 -3.13 23.46 0.81
N PRO A 193 -2.58 23.50 2.05
CA PRO A 193 -3.30 23.02 3.21
C PRO A 193 -4.63 23.77 3.40
N ASN A 194 -5.72 23.08 3.16
CA ASN A 194 -7.08 23.59 3.38
C ASN A 194 -7.95 22.43 3.88
N ILE A 195 -8.83 22.73 4.84
CA ILE A 195 -9.80 21.75 5.32
C ILE A 195 -11.12 22.09 4.64
N PRO A 196 -11.56 21.25 3.68
CA PRO A 196 -12.81 21.50 2.97
C PRO A 196 -14.01 21.44 3.95
N GLN A 197 -15.05 22.23 3.65
CA GLN A 197 -16.31 22.14 4.33
C GLN A 197 -17.08 20.91 3.83
N GLY A 198 -17.67 20.14 4.74
CA GLY A 198 -18.44 18.94 4.40
C GLY A 198 -18.49 17.93 5.55
N ASP A 199 -19.03 16.74 5.27
CA ASP A 199 -19.20 15.70 6.29
C ASP A 199 -17.87 15.02 6.66
N ASN A 200 -17.37 15.38 7.85
CA ASN A 200 -16.23 14.69 8.50
C ASN A 200 -14.90 14.66 7.71
N PRO A 201 -14.36 15.79 7.23
CA PRO A 201 -13.07 15.81 6.53
C PRO A 201 -11.91 15.29 7.41
N TYR A 202 -11.98 15.54 8.72
CA TYR A 202 -11.00 15.06 9.69
C TYR A 202 -10.94 13.53 9.75
N PHE A 203 -12.08 12.85 9.59
CA PHE A 203 -12.12 11.39 9.59
C PHE A 203 -11.41 10.82 8.36
N ILE A 204 -11.60 11.43 7.20
CA ILE A 204 -10.90 11.02 5.97
C ILE A 204 -9.41 11.31 6.07
N ILE A 205 -9.02 12.49 6.59
CA ILE A 205 -7.59 12.79 6.85
C ILE A 205 -6.98 11.77 7.81
N ALA A 206 -7.67 11.45 8.90
CA ALA A 206 -7.22 10.43 9.85
C ALA A 206 -7.10 9.05 9.20
N GLY A 207 -8.04 8.68 8.32
CA GLY A 207 -7.99 7.46 7.51
C GLY A 207 -6.78 7.43 6.57
N MET A 208 -6.51 8.54 5.87
CA MET A 208 -5.34 8.68 4.99
C MET A 208 -4.03 8.50 5.77
N VAL A 209 -3.91 9.13 6.94
CA VAL A 209 -2.75 9.00 7.82
C VAL A 209 -2.64 7.57 8.34
N GLY A 210 -3.74 7.00 8.84
CA GLY A 210 -3.76 5.66 9.44
C GLY A 210 -3.40 4.55 8.46
N THR A 211 -3.83 4.67 7.20
CA THR A 211 -3.53 3.67 6.16
C THR A 211 -2.10 3.78 5.63
N THR A 212 -1.53 4.99 5.56
CA THR A 212 -0.14 5.20 5.14
C THR A 212 0.89 4.90 6.24
N MET A 213 0.56 5.18 7.50
CA MET A 213 1.44 4.96 8.67
C MET A 213 1.12 3.67 9.42
N ALA A 214 0.60 2.66 8.72
CA ALA A 214 0.22 1.41 9.35
C ALA A 214 1.40 0.77 10.11
N SER A 215 1.19 0.40 11.37
CA SER A 215 2.20 -0.20 12.25
C SER A 215 2.77 -1.51 11.68
N VAL A 216 1.95 -2.25 10.95
CA VAL A 216 2.36 -3.48 10.25
C VAL A 216 3.44 -3.21 9.21
N VAL A 217 3.39 -2.07 8.50
CA VAL A 217 4.43 -1.67 7.52
C VAL A 217 5.78 -1.51 8.22
N LEU A 218 5.80 -0.87 9.38
CA LEU A 218 7.03 -0.65 10.15
C LEU A 218 7.67 -1.96 10.62
N VAL A 219 6.83 -2.87 11.11
CA VAL A 219 7.28 -4.19 11.58
C VAL A 219 7.76 -5.04 10.41
N SER A 220 6.97 -5.12 9.34
CA SER A 220 7.35 -5.86 8.13
C SER A 220 8.64 -5.32 7.52
N ARG A 221 8.80 -3.98 7.48
CA ARG A 221 10.04 -3.34 7.03
C ARG A 221 11.25 -3.79 7.87
N SER A 222 11.11 -3.79 9.19
CA SER A 222 12.17 -4.25 10.08
C SER A 222 12.55 -5.72 9.82
N ILE A 223 11.57 -6.60 9.62
CA ILE A 223 11.81 -8.01 9.31
C ILE A 223 12.51 -8.15 7.96
N LEU A 224 12.02 -7.50 6.91
CA LEU A 224 12.60 -7.57 5.56
C LEU A 224 14.06 -7.05 5.52
N VAL A 225 14.35 -5.97 6.24
CA VAL A 225 15.71 -5.43 6.36
C VAL A 225 16.62 -6.41 7.08
N HIS A 226 16.13 -7.05 8.14
CA HIS A 226 16.87 -8.06 8.89
C HIS A 226 17.14 -9.32 8.02
N GLU A 227 16.16 -9.80 7.27
CA GLU A 227 16.30 -10.94 6.36
C GLU A 227 17.28 -10.67 5.22
N LYS A 228 17.32 -9.43 4.71
CA LYS A 228 18.29 -8.98 3.69
C LYS A 228 19.73 -8.93 4.23
N LYS A 229 19.90 -9.03 5.56
CA LYS A 229 21.20 -8.92 6.24
C LYS A 229 21.94 -7.63 5.88
N TRP A 230 21.21 -6.54 5.67
CA TRP A 230 21.80 -5.24 5.40
C TRP A 230 22.62 -4.77 6.60
N THR A 231 23.77 -4.17 6.29
CA THR A 231 24.74 -3.65 7.25
C THR A 231 24.79 -2.11 7.18
N THR A 232 25.59 -1.50 8.03
CA THR A 232 25.78 -0.04 8.04
C THR A 232 26.31 0.53 6.72
N VAL A 233 26.97 -0.32 5.90
CA VAL A 233 27.42 0.06 4.55
C VAL A 233 26.22 0.26 3.61
N ASP A 234 25.12 -0.47 3.83
CA ASP A 234 23.92 -0.49 2.98
C ASP A 234 22.91 0.61 3.33
N LEU A 235 23.21 1.48 4.30
CA LEU A 235 22.30 2.56 4.72
C LEU A 235 21.86 3.48 3.57
N ARG A 236 22.76 3.75 2.60
CA ARG A 236 22.39 4.53 1.42
C ARG A 236 21.41 3.80 0.52
N VAL A 237 21.58 2.50 0.34
CA VAL A 237 20.68 1.65 -0.46
C VAL A 237 19.31 1.60 0.20
N GLN A 238 19.28 1.38 1.51
CA GLN A 238 18.05 1.36 2.32
C GLN A 238 17.28 2.68 2.26
N ASN A 239 17.97 3.82 2.41
CA ASN A 239 17.33 5.14 2.33
C ASN A 239 16.75 5.39 0.93
N ARG A 240 17.49 5.05 -0.12
CA ARG A 240 17.04 5.20 -1.50
C ARG A 240 15.83 4.31 -1.78
N ASP A 241 15.83 3.07 -1.32
CA ASP A 241 14.71 2.15 -1.44
C ASP A 241 13.46 2.70 -0.75
N ALA A 242 13.59 3.21 0.48
CA ALA A 242 12.49 3.82 1.22
C ALA A 242 11.92 5.07 0.50
N ILE A 243 12.78 5.96 0.01
CA ILE A 243 12.36 7.17 -0.71
C ILE A 243 11.62 6.81 -1.99
N ILE A 244 12.17 5.90 -2.80
CA ILE A 244 11.54 5.45 -4.05
C ILE A 244 10.17 4.85 -3.75
N SER A 245 10.09 3.95 -2.77
CA SER A 245 8.84 3.28 -2.39
C SER A 245 7.77 4.25 -1.94
N MET A 246 8.11 5.21 -1.06
CA MET A 246 7.15 6.20 -0.59
C MET A 246 6.74 7.20 -1.68
N THR A 247 7.66 7.53 -2.60
CA THR A 247 7.33 8.38 -3.76
C THR A 247 6.34 7.67 -4.69
N ILE A 248 6.56 6.38 -4.97
CA ILE A 248 5.64 5.59 -5.79
C ILE A 248 4.29 5.46 -5.08
N THR A 249 4.29 5.17 -3.77
CA THR A 249 3.06 5.11 -2.96
C THR A 249 2.27 6.42 -3.04
N PHE A 250 2.95 7.56 -2.88
CA PHE A 250 2.32 8.88 -3.02
C PHE A 250 1.71 9.09 -4.40
N LEU A 251 2.46 8.80 -5.47
CA LEU A 251 1.97 8.95 -6.85
C LEU A 251 0.77 8.06 -7.16
N VAL A 252 0.80 6.80 -6.70
CA VAL A 252 -0.32 5.87 -6.89
C VAL A 252 -1.55 6.33 -6.11
N SER A 253 -1.39 6.70 -4.84
CA SER A 253 -2.50 7.20 -4.01
C SER A 253 -3.07 8.50 -4.57
N MET A 254 -2.23 9.40 -5.09
CA MET A 254 -2.68 10.62 -5.77
C MET A 254 -3.44 10.27 -7.05
N ALA A 255 -3.00 9.27 -7.83
CA ALA A 255 -3.72 8.81 -9.02
C ALA A 255 -5.11 8.23 -8.68
N ILE A 256 -5.24 7.53 -7.54
CA ILE A 256 -6.53 7.04 -7.04
C ILE A 256 -7.47 8.20 -6.71
N ILE A 257 -6.98 9.21 -5.97
CA ILE A 257 -7.75 10.42 -5.67
C ILE A 257 -8.16 11.13 -6.96
N ALA A 258 -7.24 11.28 -7.90
CA ALA A 258 -7.48 11.91 -9.19
C ALA A 258 -8.55 11.16 -10.02
N ALA A 259 -8.46 9.84 -10.09
CA ALA A 259 -9.45 9.00 -10.75
C ALA A 259 -10.84 9.19 -10.14
N ALA A 260 -10.95 9.13 -8.81
CA ALA A 260 -12.21 9.32 -8.10
C ALA A 260 -12.76 10.75 -8.27
N THR A 261 -11.89 11.76 -8.25
CA THR A 261 -12.28 13.17 -8.48
C THR A 261 -12.88 13.35 -9.87
N GLY A 262 -12.23 12.81 -10.89
CA GLY A 262 -12.69 13.00 -12.27
C GLY A 262 -13.93 12.17 -12.63
N THR A 263 -14.13 11.03 -11.99
CA THR A 263 -15.27 10.13 -12.29
C THR A 263 -16.46 10.34 -11.37
N LEU A 264 -16.25 10.50 -10.06
CA LEU A 264 -17.32 10.55 -9.05
C LEU A 264 -17.66 11.99 -8.65
N HIS A 265 -16.66 12.77 -8.24
CA HIS A 265 -16.87 14.13 -7.73
C HIS A 265 -17.51 15.05 -8.77
N ARG A 266 -17.04 15.01 -10.04
CA ARG A 266 -17.59 15.82 -11.13
C ARG A 266 -19.03 15.44 -11.51
N GLN A 267 -19.45 14.20 -11.23
CA GLN A 267 -20.80 13.73 -11.48
C GLN A 267 -21.73 13.93 -10.27
N GLY A 268 -21.23 14.49 -9.16
CA GLY A 268 -21.99 14.66 -7.94
C GLY A 268 -22.38 13.35 -7.25
N LEU A 269 -21.71 12.25 -7.63
CA LEU A 269 -21.94 10.93 -7.04
C LEU A 269 -21.22 10.85 -5.71
N MET A 270 -21.98 10.85 -4.63
CA MET A 270 -21.46 10.62 -3.27
C MET A 270 -21.32 9.12 -3.03
N VAL A 271 -20.15 8.69 -2.58
CA VAL A 271 -19.93 7.32 -2.12
C VAL A 271 -20.34 7.28 -0.65
N ASP A 272 -21.65 7.10 -0.41
CA ASP A 272 -22.18 7.09 0.96
C ASP A 272 -21.89 5.78 1.72
N ASN A 273 -21.55 4.72 1.02
CA ASN A 273 -21.35 3.38 1.58
C ASN A 273 -20.06 2.72 1.04
N ALA A 274 -18.91 3.37 1.20
CA ALA A 274 -17.62 2.69 0.94
C ALA A 274 -17.06 1.97 2.20
N ILE A 275 -17.96 1.60 3.10
CA ILE A 275 -17.65 0.77 4.29
C ILE A 275 -18.74 -0.27 4.42
#